data_2d6e0fea994a4021d62cb04c1aee562a
#
_entry.id   2d6e0fea994a4021d62cb04c1aee562a
#
_cell.length_a   1.000
_cell.length_b   1.000
_cell.length_c   1.000
_cell.angle_alpha   90.00
_cell.angle_beta   90.00
_cell.angle_gamma   90.00
#
_symmetry.space_group_name_H-M   'P 1'
#
loop_
_entity.id
_entity.type
_entity.pdbx_description
1 polymer ?
#
loop_
_entity_poly.entity_id
_entity_poly.type
_entity_poly.pdbx_seq_one_letter_code
_entity_poly.pdbx_strand_id
1 'polypeptide(L)'
;MKKLSTEEFIKRAKEAHGDKYDYSITNYINRRTKIKYTCPVHGVQEQLPENHIKYGCGQCGISKASIKRRVPIENLIKRFNEVHNNKYDYSKMNYVNIDTPIEIICPEHGSFFQSPYEHQKGANCPRCVKHYKLKLCDINTNIEGKTFSSNTFIMSWPKDFDKKQYAINILNSLGDFPYDTYQEKELISDYSKISSSPNSLSGLKIIKSFHKNIYTSRVGGHITPVEAWNDKDLLLKTILNRMVYHKPPYTPKVIRDGLNISKKAPKVSVFKPSLARFLIENFLNEFDTIFDPFSGFSGRMLGCCSLGKKYIGQDINKEQVLYSNQIIDLLKLNATVIQKDIFESSGEYDCLFTCSPYNLKETWNDNETNLSCDEWIEICLKNFKCKKYLFVVDKTENYKEHIVYEINNRSHLSSNTEKVILL
;
A
#
# COMPACT_ATOMS: atom_id res chain seq x y z
N MET A 1 -32.07 -12.08 40.06
CA MET A 1 -32.52 -10.90 39.28
C MET A 1 -33.57 -11.41 38.28
N LYS A 2 -34.76 -10.78 38.24
CA LYS A 2 -35.85 -11.15 37.33
C LYS A 2 -35.40 -10.90 35.89
N LYS A 3 -35.51 -11.87 35.01
CA LYS A 3 -35.14 -11.77 33.59
C LYS A 3 -36.11 -10.80 32.90
N LEU A 4 -35.64 -9.77 32.24
CA LEU A 4 -36.45 -8.79 31.51
C LEU A 4 -37.21 -9.50 30.37
N SER A 5 -38.54 -9.25 30.24
CA SER A 5 -39.32 -9.78 29.12
C SER A 5 -39.22 -8.87 27.88
N THR A 6 -39.69 -9.35 26.73
CA THR A 6 -39.75 -8.55 25.50
C THR A 6 -40.66 -7.33 25.67
N GLU A 7 -41.80 -7.48 26.34
CA GLU A 7 -42.77 -6.40 26.62
C GLU A 7 -42.14 -5.33 27.53
N GLU A 8 -41.43 -5.76 28.58
CA GLU A 8 -40.73 -4.84 29.50
C GLU A 8 -39.59 -4.08 28.79
N PHE A 9 -38.90 -4.77 27.87
CA PHE A 9 -37.88 -4.11 27.04
C PHE A 9 -38.50 -3.06 26.10
N ILE A 10 -39.59 -3.42 25.38
CA ILE A 10 -40.30 -2.51 24.48
C ILE A 10 -40.80 -1.28 25.25
N LYS A 11 -41.35 -1.48 26.44
CA LYS A 11 -41.79 -0.37 27.31
C LYS A 11 -40.64 0.61 27.58
N ARG A 12 -39.49 0.12 28.01
CA ARG A 12 -38.28 0.99 28.24
C ARG A 12 -37.79 1.67 26.97
N ALA A 13 -37.84 0.99 25.85
CA ALA A 13 -37.43 1.55 24.57
C ALA A 13 -38.39 2.67 24.11
N LYS A 14 -39.71 2.51 24.36
CA LYS A 14 -40.70 3.55 24.11
C LYS A 14 -40.62 4.70 25.10
N GLU A 15 -40.27 4.46 26.35
CA GLU A 15 -39.98 5.51 27.33
C GLU A 15 -38.77 6.39 26.89
N ALA A 16 -37.75 5.76 26.28
CA ALA A 16 -36.55 6.48 25.82
C ALA A 16 -36.74 7.24 24.48
N HIS A 17 -37.60 6.73 23.60
CA HIS A 17 -37.66 7.22 22.21
C HIS A 17 -39.08 7.57 21.72
N GLY A 18 -40.11 7.44 22.59
CA GLY A 18 -41.49 7.58 22.18
C GLY A 18 -41.89 6.51 21.17
N ASP A 19 -42.84 6.83 20.31
CA ASP A 19 -43.34 5.94 19.24
C ASP A 19 -42.54 6.08 17.93
N LYS A 20 -41.27 6.52 18.05
CA LYS A 20 -40.43 6.76 16.87
C LYS A 20 -40.06 5.49 16.12
N TYR A 21 -39.96 4.34 16.79
CA TYR A 21 -39.55 3.07 16.20
C TYR A 21 -40.69 2.05 16.30
N ASP A 22 -40.78 1.19 15.29
CA ASP A 22 -41.69 0.07 15.34
C ASP A 22 -40.96 -1.17 15.91
N TYR A 23 -41.54 -1.76 16.95
CA TYR A 23 -41.00 -2.91 17.68
C TYR A 23 -41.80 -4.20 17.40
N SER A 24 -42.68 -4.24 16.38
CA SER A 24 -43.50 -5.41 16.04
C SER A 24 -42.70 -6.69 15.78
N ILE A 25 -41.47 -6.53 15.28
CA ILE A 25 -40.54 -7.63 14.98
C ILE A 25 -39.52 -7.88 16.10
N THR A 26 -39.64 -7.18 17.22
CA THR A 26 -38.66 -7.24 18.30
C THR A 26 -38.84 -8.48 19.16
N ASN A 27 -37.75 -9.25 19.34
CA ASN A 27 -37.66 -10.34 20.30
C ASN A 27 -36.44 -10.11 21.21
N TYR A 28 -36.71 -9.86 22.50
CA TYR A 28 -35.64 -9.64 23.48
C TYR A 28 -35.29 -10.93 24.21
N ILE A 29 -34.09 -11.42 24.08
CA ILE A 29 -33.58 -12.63 24.75
C ILE A 29 -32.74 -12.26 25.98
N ASN A 30 -31.77 -11.35 25.83
CA ASN A 30 -30.93 -10.85 26.89
C ASN A 30 -30.15 -9.58 26.41
N ARG A 31 -29.42 -8.92 27.32
CA ARG A 31 -28.68 -7.67 27.02
C ARG A 31 -27.52 -7.82 26.02
N ARG A 32 -27.04 -9.06 25.77
CA ARG A 32 -25.91 -9.34 24.86
C ARG A 32 -26.36 -9.83 23.49
N THR A 33 -27.63 -10.14 23.32
CA THR A 33 -28.23 -10.56 22.05
C THR A 33 -28.85 -9.35 21.36
N LYS A 34 -28.50 -9.14 20.08
CA LYS A 34 -29.07 -8.05 19.30
C LYS A 34 -30.58 -8.22 19.14
N ILE A 35 -31.28 -7.11 19.21
CA ILE A 35 -32.70 -7.00 18.89
C ILE A 35 -32.89 -6.48 17.47
N LYS A 36 -34.01 -6.83 16.85
CA LYS A 36 -34.49 -6.25 15.59
C LYS A 36 -35.60 -5.24 15.89
N TYR A 37 -35.58 -4.10 15.18
CA TYR A 37 -36.62 -3.07 15.23
C TYR A 37 -36.63 -2.31 13.90
N THR A 38 -37.74 -1.65 13.57
CA THR A 38 -37.87 -0.86 12.33
C THR A 38 -37.68 0.63 12.61
N CYS A 39 -36.71 1.22 11.95
CA CYS A 39 -36.51 2.67 11.94
C CYS A 39 -37.28 3.28 10.76
N PRO A 40 -38.11 4.35 10.93
CA PRO A 40 -38.87 4.94 9.84
C PRO A 40 -38.01 5.50 8.72
N VAL A 41 -36.74 5.81 9.00
CA VAL A 41 -35.80 6.37 8.01
C VAL A 41 -34.90 5.31 7.38
N HIS A 42 -34.49 4.28 8.15
CA HIS A 42 -33.47 3.31 7.72
C HIS A 42 -34.00 1.86 7.63
N GLY A 43 -35.28 1.63 7.77
CA GLY A 43 -35.91 0.30 7.72
C GLY A 43 -35.44 -0.58 8.89
N VAL A 44 -35.44 -1.90 8.69
CA VAL A 44 -35.11 -2.89 9.73
C VAL A 44 -33.65 -2.76 10.14
N GLN A 45 -33.42 -2.63 11.44
CA GLN A 45 -32.10 -2.46 12.06
C GLN A 45 -31.86 -3.55 13.12
N GLU A 46 -30.59 -3.89 13.34
CA GLU A 46 -30.15 -4.79 14.42
C GLU A 46 -29.14 -4.08 15.34
N GLN A 47 -29.40 -4.10 16.66
CA GLN A 47 -28.56 -3.44 17.63
C GLN A 47 -28.65 -4.11 19.01
N LEU A 48 -27.59 -3.94 19.83
CA LEU A 48 -27.67 -4.37 21.23
C LEU A 48 -28.72 -3.56 21.98
N PRO A 49 -29.54 -4.18 22.86
CA PRO A 49 -30.65 -3.53 23.57
C PRO A 49 -30.23 -2.25 24.30
N GLU A 50 -29.14 -2.26 25.05
CA GLU A 50 -28.61 -1.11 25.78
C GLU A 50 -28.21 0.06 24.86
N ASN A 51 -27.59 -0.26 23.73
CA ASN A 51 -27.19 0.76 22.74
C ASN A 51 -28.43 1.38 22.08
N HIS A 52 -29.44 0.56 21.80
CA HIS A 52 -30.70 1.07 21.24
C HIS A 52 -31.40 2.03 22.22
N ILE A 53 -31.57 1.63 23.49
CA ILE A 53 -32.17 2.51 24.51
C ILE A 53 -31.41 3.82 24.67
N LYS A 54 -30.06 3.76 24.66
CA LYS A 54 -29.21 4.93 24.88
C LYS A 54 -29.11 5.89 23.69
N TYR A 55 -29.03 5.34 22.49
CA TYR A 55 -28.65 6.10 21.29
C TYR A 55 -29.69 6.07 20.16
N GLY A 56 -30.70 5.23 20.25
CA GLY A 56 -31.66 4.99 19.18
C GLY A 56 -31.02 4.29 17.98
N CYS A 57 -31.50 4.57 16.77
CA CYS A 57 -30.97 4.00 15.56
C CYS A 57 -29.54 4.51 15.30
N GLY A 58 -28.57 3.59 15.20
CA GLY A 58 -27.17 3.92 14.99
C GLY A 58 -26.91 4.71 13.70
N GLN A 59 -27.63 4.40 12.63
CA GLN A 59 -27.53 5.15 11.37
C GLN A 59 -28.08 6.57 11.48
N CYS A 60 -29.16 6.78 12.23
CA CYS A 60 -29.63 8.13 12.57
C CYS A 60 -28.61 8.92 13.37
N GLY A 61 -27.89 8.26 14.29
CA GLY A 61 -26.81 8.87 15.07
C GLY A 61 -25.62 9.32 14.21
N ILE A 62 -25.20 8.47 13.28
CA ILE A 62 -24.13 8.78 12.30
C ILE A 62 -24.57 9.96 11.42
N SER A 63 -25.80 9.96 10.91
CA SER A 63 -26.34 11.06 10.10
C SER A 63 -26.36 12.39 10.86
N LYS A 64 -26.81 12.39 12.13
CA LYS A 64 -26.81 13.58 12.97
C LYS A 64 -25.40 14.10 13.27
N ALA A 65 -24.43 13.20 13.53
CA ALA A 65 -23.04 13.57 13.76
C ALA A 65 -22.38 14.14 12.50
N SER A 66 -22.73 13.63 11.31
CA SER A 66 -22.24 14.14 10.04
C SER A 66 -22.79 15.52 9.71
N ILE A 67 -24.08 15.77 10.01
CA ILE A 67 -24.70 17.10 9.86
C ILE A 67 -24.04 18.15 10.77
N LYS A 68 -23.74 17.77 12.01
CA LYS A 68 -23.09 18.67 12.98
C LYS A 68 -21.64 19.05 12.62
N ARG A 69 -20.97 18.25 11.76
CA ARG A 69 -19.61 18.48 11.27
C ARG A 69 -19.56 19.12 9.88
N ARG A 70 -20.70 19.46 9.27
CA ARG A 70 -20.73 20.07 7.94
C ARG A 70 -20.14 21.47 8.00
N VAL A 71 -19.21 21.72 7.09
CA VAL A 71 -18.75 23.08 6.80
C VAL A 71 -19.94 23.85 6.21
N PRO A 72 -20.28 25.08 6.66
CA PRO A 72 -21.29 25.90 6.01
C PRO A 72 -20.99 26.09 4.54
N ILE A 73 -22.03 26.04 3.70
CA ILE A 73 -21.91 26.15 2.24
C ILE A 73 -21.16 27.41 1.83
N GLU A 74 -21.44 28.51 2.48
CA GLU A 74 -20.80 29.82 2.19
C GLU A 74 -19.27 29.75 2.41
N ASN A 75 -18.84 29.12 3.48
CA ASN A 75 -17.42 28.94 3.76
C ASN A 75 -16.75 27.99 2.74
N LEU A 76 -17.48 27.01 2.23
CA LEU A 76 -17.00 26.10 1.22
C LEU A 76 -16.84 26.79 -0.13
N ILE A 77 -17.86 27.57 -0.56
CA ILE A 77 -17.81 28.39 -1.77
C ILE A 77 -16.69 29.43 -1.70
N LYS A 78 -16.51 30.07 -0.54
CA LYS A 78 -15.41 31.02 -0.34
C LYS A 78 -14.05 30.36 -0.60
N ARG A 79 -13.81 29.17 -0.03
CA ARG A 79 -12.57 28.39 -0.26
C ARG A 79 -12.41 27.99 -1.73
N PHE A 80 -13.48 27.59 -2.39
CA PHE A 80 -13.45 27.27 -3.82
C PHE A 80 -13.07 28.47 -4.66
N ASN A 81 -13.63 29.63 -4.37
CA ASN A 81 -13.32 30.87 -5.06
C ASN A 81 -11.87 31.33 -4.85
N GLU A 82 -11.33 31.15 -3.62
CA GLU A 82 -9.92 31.42 -3.33
C GLU A 82 -8.98 30.48 -4.11
N VAL A 83 -9.32 29.18 -4.17
CA VAL A 83 -8.49 28.17 -4.84
C VAL A 83 -8.55 28.29 -6.36
N HIS A 84 -9.70 28.65 -6.91
CA HIS A 84 -9.95 28.68 -8.36
C HIS A 84 -10.05 30.09 -8.95
N ASN A 85 -9.68 31.13 -8.20
CA ASN A 85 -9.72 32.54 -8.66
C ASN A 85 -11.09 32.94 -9.24
N ASN A 86 -12.18 32.58 -8.59
CA ASN A 86 -13.57 32.84 -9.00
C ASN A 86 -13.93 32.30 -10.41
N LYS A 87 -13.26 31.23 -10.86
CA LYS A 87 -13.46 30.69 -12.21
C LYS A 87 -14.80 30.00 -12.40
N TYR A 88 -15.34 29.35 -11.37
CA TYR A 88 -16.48 28.45 -11.48
C TYR A 88 -17.74 29.05 -10.85
N ASP A 89 -18.93 28.64 -11.39
CA ASP A 89 -20.20 28.96 -10.81
C ASP A 89 -20.74 27.76 -10.00
N TYR A 90 -21.20 28.02 -8.80
CA TYR A 90 -21.69 27.02 -7.82
C TYR A 90 -23.20 27.12 -7.60
N SER A 91 -23.96 27.83 -8.45
CA SER A 91 -25.39 28.07 -8.30
C SER A 91 -26.23 26.77 -8.28
N LYS A 92 -25.75 25.71 -8.92
CA LYS A 92 -26.40 24.39 -8.95
C LYS A 92 -25.88 23.42 -7.93
N MET A 93 -25.03 23.87 -6.99
CA MET A 93 -24.41 23.00 -6.01
C MET A 93 -25.41 22.48 -4.99
N ASN A 94 -25.59 21.15 -4.91
CA ASN A 94 -26.31 20.48 -3.84
C ASN A 94 -25.30 19.80 -2.90
N TYR A 95 -24.97 20.46 -1.79
CA TYR A 95 -23.96 19.98 -0.85
C TYR A 95 -24.52 19.03 0.19
N VAL A 96 -24.11 17.77 0.15
CA VAL A 96 -24.46 16.74 1.13
C VAL A 96 -23.34 16.51 2.17
N ASN A 97 -22.12 16.27 1.73
CA ASN A 97 -20.91 16.11 2.51
C ASN A 97 -19.67 16.36 1.66
N ILE A 98 -18.47 16.29 2.26
CA ILE A 98 -17.21 16.62 1.60
C ILE A 98 -16.81 15.65 0.47
N ASP A 99 -17.33 14.42 0.51
CA ASP A 99 -16.98 13.33 -0.41
C ASP A 99 -18.03 13.12 -1.53
N THR A 100 -19.27 13.58 -1.31
CA THR A 100 -20.35 13.44 -2.31
C THR A 100 -20.15 14.45 -3.44
N PRO A 101 -20.09 14.00 -4.72
CA PRO A 101 -19.92 14.92 -5.84
C PRO A 101 -21.01 15.98 -5.90
N ILE A 102 -20.61 17.23 -6.11
CA ILE A 102 -21.46 18.40 -6.32
C ILE A 102 -21.44 18.81 -7.79
N GLU A 103 -22.51 19.44 -8.27
CA GLU A 103 -22.55 20.03 -9.61
C GLU A 103 -21.87 21.39 -9.59
N ILE A 104 -20.87 21.57 -10.47
CA ILE A 104 -20.07 22.78 -10.65
C ILE A 104 -20.17 23.19 -12.11
N ILE A 105 -20.38 24.49 -12.39
CA ILE A 105 -20.49 25.01 -13.75
C ILE A 105 -19.15 25.62 -14.17
N CYS A 106 -18.55 25.05 -15.19
CA CYS A 106 -17.39 25.62 -15.87
C CYS A 106 -17.83 26.59 -16.94
N PRO A 107 -17.29 27.85 -17.00
CA PRO A 107 -17.68 28.81 -18.01
C PRO A 107 -17.35 28.38 -19.45
N GLU A 108 -16.34 27.52 -19.62
CA GLU A 108 -15.89 27.01 -20.93
C GLU A 108 -16.59 25.71 -21.35
N HIS A 109 -17.03 24.86 -20.39
CA HIS A 109 -17.44 23.48 -20.66
C HIS A 109 -18.80 23.09 -20.06
N GLY A 110 -19.51 24.01 -19.40
CA GLY A 110 -20.77 23.72 -18.71
C GLY A 110 -20.61 22.86 -17.45
N SER A 111 -21.70 22.22 -17.04
CA SER A 111 -21.75 21.44 -15.79
C SER A 111 -20.83 20.23 -15.78
N PHE A 112 -20.20 19.99 -14.64
CA PHE A 112 -19.46 18.78 -14.29
C PHE A 112 -19.64 18.42 -12.81
N PHE A 113 -19.38 17.17 -12.46
CA PHE A 113 -19.50 16.69 -11.08
C PHE A 113 -18.13 16.40 -10.49
N GLN A 114 -17.90 16.90 -9.26
CA GLN A 114 -16.66 16.68 -8.51
C GLN A 114 -16.92 16.74 -7.01
N SER A 115 -16.16 15.97 -6.19
CA SER A 115 -16.29 16.06 -4.74
C SER A 115 -15.78 17.42 -4.22
N PRO A 116 -16.43 18.00 -3.20
CA PRO A 116 -15.94 19.19 -2.53
C PRO A 116 -14.50 19.07 -2.03
N TYR A 117 -14.11 17.87 -1.60
CA TYR A 117 -12.75 17.55 -1.15
C TYR A 117 -11.71 17.71 -2.26
N GLU A 118 -11.98 17.20 -3.46
CA GLU A 118 -11.06 17.33 -4.59
C GLU A 118 -11.03 18.76 -5.13
N HIS A 119 -12.21 19.38 -5.22
CA HIS A 119 -12.32 20.73 -5.74
C HIS A 119 -11.58 21.75 -4.88
N GLN A 120 -11.72 21.71 -3.55
CA GLN A 120 -10.97 22.59 -2.64
C GLN A 120 -9.45 22.36 -2.68
N LYS A 121 -8.97 21.24 -3.19
CA LYS A 121 -7.54 20.95 -3.42
C LYS A 121 -7.01 21.44 -4.76
N GLY A 122 -7.82 22.13 -5.54
CA GLY A 122 -7.44 22.73 -6.81
C GLY A 122 -7.68 21.84 -8.03
N ALA A 123 -8.46 20.75 -7.90
CA ALA A 123 -8.86 19.97 -9.06
C ALA A 123 -9.81 20.77 -9.95
N ASN A 124 -9.42 20.98 -11.21
CA ASN A 124 -10.14 21.77 -12.19
C ASN A 124 -11.20 20.95 -12.95
N CYS A 125 -12.04 21.63 -13.73
CA CYS A 125 -12.99 21.00 -14.65
C CYS A 125 -12.28 19.92 -15.50
N PRO A 126 -12.79 18.67 -15.53
CA PRO A 126 -12.16 17.58 -16.27
C PRO A 126 -12.01 17.83 -17.77
N ARG A 127 -12.89 18.66 -18.36
CA ARG A 127 -12.80 19.04 -19.78
C ARG A 127 -11.73 20.11 -20.01
N CYS A 128 -11.58 21.07 -19.10
CA CYS A 128 -10.45 22.00 -19.13
C CYS A 128 -9.12 21.24 -19.08
N VAL A 129 -9.04 20.21 -18.24
CA VAL A 129 -7.86 19.35 -18.11
C VAL A 129 -7.63 18.48 -19.36
N LYS A 130 -8.71 18.00 -20.02
CA LYS A 130 -8.60 17.21 -21.27
C LYS A 130 -8.09 18.02 -22.46
N HIS A 131 -8.37 19.31 -22.53
CA HIS A 131 -7.82 20.18 -23.60
C HIS A 131 -6.29 20.30 -23.51
N TYR A 132 -5.69 20.04 -22.34
CA TYR A 132 -4.23 19.96 -22.14
C TYR A 132 -3.68 18.53 -22.22
N LYS A 133 -4.53 17.52 -22.50
CA LYS A 133 -3.98 16.23 -22.95
C LYS A 133 -3.29 16.50 -24.28
N LEU A 134 -1.94 16.50 -24.26
CA LEU A 134 -1.17 16.28 -25.47
C LEU A 134 -1.90 15.23 -26.30
N LYS A 135 -2.17 15.51 -27.57
CA LYS A 135 -2.35 14.44 -28.53
C LYS A 135 -1.03 13.66 -28.50
N LEU A 136 -1.00 12.62 -27.68
CA LEU A 136 0.08 11.62 -27.63
C LEU A 136 0.17 10.82 -28.96
N CYS A 137 -0.57 11.26 -29.98
CA CYS A 137 -0.63 10.67 -31.30
C CYS A 137 0.66 10.82 -32.13
N ASP A 138 1.58 11.69 -31.75
CA ASP A 138 2.88 11.80 -32.44
C ASP A 138 3.99 10.98 -31.77
N ILE A 139 3.72 10.37 -30.62
CA ILE A 139 4.57 9.40 -29.98
C ILE A 139 3.73 8.13 -29.86
N ASN A 140 4.01 7.16 -30.72
CA ASN A 140 3.31 5.85 -30.81
C ASN A 140 3.42 5.09 -29.48
N THR A 141 2.68 5.53 -28.47
CA THR A 141 2.52 4.83 -27.19
C THR A 141 1.04 4.48 -27.05
N ASN A 142 0.66 3.32 -27.53
CA ASN A 142 -0.58 2.67 -27.16
C ASN A 142 -0.56 2.44 -25.64
N ILE A 143 -1.12 3.38 -24.89
CA ILE A 143 -1.52 3.17 -23.51
C ILE A 143 -2.99 2.76 -23.58
N GLU A 144 -3.23 1.54 -24.05
CA GLU A 144 -4.56 0.96 -24.04
C GLU A 144 -5.03 0.71 -22.61
N GLY A 145 -6.18 1.28 -22.30
CA GLY A 145 -7.18 0.66 -21.43
C GLY A 145 -6.95 0.63 -19.93
N LYS A 146 -6.31 1.65 -19.29
CA LYS A 146 -6.33 1.75 -17.82
C LYS A 146 -7.04 3.01 -17.34
N THR A 147 -8.19 2.81 -16.73
CA THR A 147 -8.84 3.79 -15.85
C THR A 147 -7.94 4.05 -14.65
N PHE A 148 -7.35 5.24 -14.60
CA PHE A 148 -6.64 5.72 -13.41
C PHE A 148 -7.67 6.07 -12.34
N SER A 149 -7.37 5.72 -11.08
CA SER A 149 -8.17 6.11 -9.93
C SER A 149 -8.32 7.63 -9.86
N SER A 150 -9.43 8.10 -9.30
CA SER A 150 -9.90 9.49 -9.22
C SER A 150 -8.92 10.50 -8.58
N ASN A 151 -7.75 10.10 -8.13
CA ASN A 151 -6.76 10.92 -7.42
C ASN A 151 -5.55 11.33 -8.27
N THR A 152 -5.62 11.22 -9.61
CA THR A 152 -4.47 11.54 -10.46
C THR A 152 -4.44 13.04 -10.75
N PHE A 153 -3.48 13.75 -10.15
CA PHE A 153 -3.20 15.15 -10.48
C PHE A 153 -2.65 15.25 -11.90
N ILE A 154 -3.24 16.12 -12.74
CA ILE A 154 -2.77 16.41 -14.10
C ILE A 154 -2.24 17.83 -14.14
N MET A 155 -0.98 18.00 -14.54
CA MET A 155 -0.35 19.31 -14.70
C MET A 155 -0.91 20.06 -15.91
N SER A 156 -1.30 21.32 -15.71
CA SER A 156 -1.56 22.26 -16.80
C SER A 156 -0.26 23.02 -17.14
N TRP A 157 0.05 23.10 -18.42
CA TRP A 157 1.18 23.87 -18.95
C TRP A 157 0.67 25.01 -19.82
N PRO A 158 1.37 26.15 -19.90
CA PRO A 158 1.03 27.23 -20.84
C PRO A 158 0.91 26.71 -22.29
N LYS A 159 0.04 27.31 -23.09
CA LYS A 159 -0.23 26.84 -24.49
C LYS A 159 1.00 26.90 -25.38
N ASP A 160 1.81 27.91 -25.18
CA ASP A 160 3.06 28.21 -25.89
C ASP A 160 4.31 27.50 -25.30
N PHE A 161 4.13 26.71 -24.24
CA PHE A 161 5.25 26.03 -23.59
C PHE A 161 5.67 24.80 -24.37
N ASP A 162 6.90 24.79 -24.90
CA ASP A 162 7.48 23.64 -25.57
C ASP A 162 7.94 22.57 -24.56
N LYS A 163 6.99 21.65 -24.25
CA LYS A 163 7.23 20.55 -23.33
C LYS A 163 8.28 19.59 -23.82
N LYS A 164 8.38 19.37 -25.14
CA LYS A 164 9.32 18.44 -25.73
C LYS A 164 10.74 18.96 -25.57
N GLN A 165 10.97 20.22 -25.90
CA GLN A 165 12.25 20.86 -25.72
C GLN A 165 12.65 20.91 -24.24
N TYR A 166 11.73 21.22 -23.34
CA TYR A 166 11.97 21.19 -21.90
C TYR A 166 12.33 19.79 -21.41
N ALA A 167 11.62 18.75 -21.87
CA ALA A 167 11.96 17.36 -21.53
C ALA A 167 13.32 16.93 -22.07
N ILE A 168 13.72 17.38 -23.28
CA ILE A 168 15.05 17.15 -23.85
C ILE A 168 16.12 17.84 -23.00
N ASN A 169 15.89 19.06 -22.54
CA ASN A 169 16.83 19.77 -21.66
C ASN A 169 17.03 19.01 -20.34
N ILE A 170 15.94 18.49 -19.74
CA ILE A 170 16.03 17.62 -18.56
C ILE A 170 16.84 16.37 -18.89
N LEU A 171 16.52 15.66 -19.97
CA LEU A 171 17.21 14.45 -20.39
C LEU A 171 18.73 14.68 -20.52
N ASN A 172 19.13 15.79 -21.16
CA ASN A 172 20.54 16.15 -21.36
C ASN A 172 21.27 16.55 -20.07
N SER A 173 20.51 16.92 -19.01
CA SER A 173 21.07 17.24 -17.69
C SER A 173 21.20 16.03 -16.76
N LEU A 174 20.66 14.87 -17.17
CA LEU A 174 20.77 13.66 -16.35
C LEU A 174 22.18 13.09 -16.43
N GLY A 175 22.70 12.73 -15.27
CA GLY A 175 23.94 11.97 -15.13
C GLY A 175 23.68 10.47 -14.97
N ASP A 176 24.56 9.83 -14.22
CA ASP A 176 24.47 8.41 -13.89
C ASP A 176 23.17 8.01 -13.20
N PHE A 177 22.90 6.72 -13.16
CA PHE A 177 21.71 6.18 -12.50
C PHE A 177 21.65 6.66 -11.03
N PRO A 178 20.52 7.29 -10.61
CA PRO A 178 20.42 7.90 -9.28
C PRO A 178 20.07 6.85 -8.22
N TYR A 179 21.06 6.12 -7.74
CA TYR A 179 20.87 5.23 -6.60
C TYR A 179 20.39 5.99 -5.36
N ASP A 180 19.62 5.32 -4.50
CA ASP A 180 19.26 5.90 -3.20
C ASP A 180 20.49 5.92 -2.30
N THR A 181 20.83 7.10 -1.80
CA THR A 181 21.96 7.33 -0.86
C THR A 181 21.45 8.13 0.33
N TYR A 182 21.83 7.70 1.53
CA TYR A 182 21.45 8.35 2.78
C TYR A 182 22.66 8.47 3.70
N GLN A 183 22.67 9.47 4.55
CA GLN A 183 23.69 9.60 5.59
C GLN A 183 23.49 8.56 6.69
N GLU A 184 24.56 8.13 7.34
CA GLU A 184 24.53 7.12 8.40
C GLU A 184 23.49 7.44 9.48
N LYS A 185 23.43 8.69 9.95
CA LYS A 185 22.42 9.15 10.93
C LYS A 185 20.98 8.94 10.47
N GLU A 186 20.72 9.04 9.15
CA GLU A 186 19.39 8.82 8.59
C GLU A 186 19.05 7.33 8.57
N LEU A 187 20.03 6.47 8.30
CA LEU A 187 19.88 5.02 8.31
C LEU A 187 19.62 4.50 9.73
N ILE A 188 20.40 4.97 10.72
CA ILE A 188 20.19 4.66 12.14
C ILE A 188 18.81 5.11 12.59
N SER A 189 18.39 6.33 12.23
CA SER A 189 17.06 6.84 12.52
C SER A 189 15.94 6.07 11.81
N ASP A 190 16.18 5.54 10.61
CA ASP A 190 15.20 4.71 9.90
C ASP A 190 15.05 3.34 10.57
N TYR A 191 16.16 2.76 11.06
CA TYR A 191 16.16 1.51 11.83
C TYR A 191 15.37 1.64 13.12
N SER A 192 15.62 2.68 13.90
CA SER A 192 14.93 2.91 15.19
C SER A 192 13.42 3.10 15.08
N LYS A 193 12.92 3.39 13.88
CA LYS A 193 11.49 3.57 13.58
C LYS A 193 10.78 2.30 13.10
N ILE A 194 11.50 1.17 12.97
CA ILE A 194 10.87 -0.10 12.61
C ILE A 194 9.90 -0.49 13.72
N SER A 195 8.63 -0.63 13.37
CA SER A 195 7.53 -0.90 14.29
C SER A 195 6.70 -2.08 13.80
N SER A 196 5.81 -2.60 14.62
CA SER A 196 4.89 -3.70 14.28
C SER A 196 3.70 -3.27 13.40
N SER A 197 3.80 -2.13 12.74
CA SER A 197 2.83 -1.71 11.72
C SER A 197 3.22 -2.31 10.36
N PRO A 198 2.52 -3.35 9.85
CA PRO A 198 2.96 -4.11 8.68
C PRO A 198 3.04 -3.28 7.39
N ASN A 199 2.37 -2.13 7.36
CA ASN A 199 2.39 -1.21 6.22
C ASN A 199 3.45 -0.11 6.33
N SER A 200 4.17 0.00 7.45
CA SER A 200 5.24 0.97 7.62
C SER A 200 6.38 0.75 6.61
N LEU A 201 6.97 1.83 6.15
CA LEU A 201 8.11 1.83 5.23
C LEU A 201 9.46 2.02 5.95
N SER A 202 9.46 2.00 7.29
CA SER A 202 10.68 2.12 8.10
C SER A 202 11.61 0.93 7.84
N GLY A 203 12.91 1.20 7.76
CA GLY A 203 13.95 0.25 7.38
C GLY A 203 14.20 0.15 5.87
N LEU A 204 13.31 0.67 5.01
CA LEU A 204 13.51 0.61 3.56
C LEU A 204 14.62 1.54 3.04
N LYS A 205 14.95 2.62 3.75
CA LYS A 205 16.09 3.47 3.38
C LYS A 205 17.40 2.69 3.49
N ILE A 206 17.54 1.87 4.53
CA ILE A 206 18.71 1.02 4.74
C ILE A 206 18.85 0.05 3.57
N ILE A 207 17.80 -0.71 3.28
CA ILE A 207 17.81 -1.69 2.19
C ILE A 207 18.21 -1.03 0.87
N LYS A 208 17.58 0.08 0.50
CA LYS A 208 17.85 0.78 -0.77
C LYS A 208 19.22 1.42 -0.84
N SER A 209 19.82 1.76 0.29
CA SER A 209 21.16 2.36 0.35
C SER A 209 22.25 1.32 0.07
N PHE A 210 22.09 0.11 0.59
CA PHE A 210 23.06 -0.97 0.47
C PHE A 210 22.80 -1.87 -0.75
N HIS A 211 21.59 -2.40 -0.88
CA HIS A 211 21.21 -3.35 -1.92
C HIS A 211 20.97 -2.65 -3.27
N LYS A 212 22.03 -2.19 -3.93
CA LYS A 212 21.96 -1.54 -5.25
C LYS A 212 21.42 -2.47 -6.33
N ASN A 213 21.58 -3.76 -6.15
CA ASN A 213 21.07 -4.80 -7.04
C ASN A 213 19.53 -4.87 -7.14
N ILE A 214 18.78 -4.16 -6.29
CA ILE A 214 17.34 -3.88 -6.49
C ILE A 214 17.07 -3.24 -7.86
N TYR A 215 18.03 -2.49 -8.40
CA TYR A 215 17.90 -1.76 -9.65
C TYR A 215 18.58 -2.42 -10.84
N THR A 216 19.42 -3.44 -10.61
CA THR A 216 20.13 -4.20 -11.64
C THR A 216 19.59 -5.61 -11.85
N SER A 217 18.71 -6.09 -10.97
CA SER A 217 18.05 -7.39 -11.12
C SER A 217 16.79 -7.28 -11.98
N ARG A 218 16.52 -8.28 -12.79
CA ARG A 218 15.34 -8.33 -13.68
C ARG A 218 14.10 -8.82 -12.94
N VAL A 219 12.96 -8.32 -13.34
CA VAL A 219 11.64 -8.80 -12.90
C VAL A 219 10.91 -9.33 -14.12
N GLY A 220 10.80 -10.63 -14.22
CA GLY A 220 10.24 -11.30 -15.41
C GLY A 220 11.01 -10.92 -16.68
N GLY A 221 10.33 -10.80 -17.80
CA GLY A 221 10.93 -10.40 -19.08
C GLY A 221 11.24 -8.90 -19.26
N HIS A 222 11.17 -8.10 -18.18
CA HIS A 222 11.39 -6.66 -18.27
C HIS A 222 12.88 -6.31 -18.17
N ILE A 223 13.26 -5.20 -18.83
CA ILE A 223 14.58 -4.59 -18.64
C ILE A 223 14.72 -4.03 -17.22
N THR A 224 15.93 -3.99 -16.70
CA THR A 224 16.20 -3.42 -15.37
C THR A 224 16.07 -1.89 -15.35
N PRO A 225 15.82 -1.27 -14.18
CA PRO A 225 15.82 0.18 -14.05
C PRO A 225 17.09 0.86 -14.53
N VAL A 226 18.27 0.22 -14.36
CA VAL A 226 19.56 0.74 -14.82
C VAL A 226 19.67 0.65 -16.34
N GLU A 227 19.28 -0.46 -16.97
CA GLU A 227 19.23 -0.56 -18.43
C GLU A 227 18.28 0.48 -19.03
N ALA A 228 17.09 0.65 -18.44
CA ALA A 228 16.12 1.65 -18.86
C ALA A 228 16.63 3.10 -18.70
N TRP A 229 17.51 3.36 -17.73
CA TRP A 229 18.14 4.67 -17.54
C TRP A 229 19.12 5.01 -18.67
N ASN A 230 19.71 4.01 -19.28
CA ASN A 230 20.62 4.17 -20.41
C ASN A 230 19.89 4.26 -21.76
N ASP A 231 18.59 3.98 -21.80
CA ASP A 231 17.73 4.15 -22.99
C ASP A 231 17.16 5.56 -23.03
N LYS A 232 17.78 6.43 -23.84
CA LYS A 232 17.38 7.85 -23.98
C LYS A 232 15.96 8.04 -24.47
N ASP A 233 15.47 7.18 -25.35
CA ASP A 233 14.09 7.25 -25.87
C ASP A 233 13.08 6.89 -24.79
N LEU A 234 13.36 5.87 -24.02
CA LEU A 234 12.53 5.47 -22.90
C LEU A 234 12.54 6.51 -21.79
N LEU A 235 13.70 7.11 -21.48
CA LEU A 235 13.79 8.21 -20.52
C LEU A 235 13.00 9.43 -20.98
N LEU A 236 13.13 9.84 -22.25
CA LEU A 236 12.37 10.98 -22.77
C LEU A 236 10.86 10.76 -22.65
N LYS A 237 10.38 9.56 -23.01
CA LYS A 237 8.98 9.17 -22.84
C LYS A 237 8.55 9.20 -21.37
N THR A 238 9.44 8.76 -20.48
CA THR A 238 9.19 8.77 -19.03
C THR A 238 9.12 10.19 -18.48
N ILE A 239 10.05 11.09 -18.88
CA ILE A 239 10.04 12.50 -18.48
C ILE A 239 8.74 13.16 -18.93
N LEU A 240 8.35 13.00 -20.18
CA LEU A 240 7.10 13.55 -20.71
C LEU A 240 5.86 13.05 -19.95
N ASN A 241 5.85 11.76 -19.60
CA ASN A 241 4.80 11.19 -18.77
C ASN A 241 4.78 11.78 -17.36
N ARG A 242 5.96 11.94 -16.72
CA ARG A 242 6.05 12.59 -15.40
C ARG A 242 5.59 14.05 -15.45
N MET A 243 5.86 14.77 -16.51
CA MET A 243 5.37 16.15 -16.73
C MET A 243 3.85 16.24 -16.78
N VAL A 244 3.15 15.17 -17.10
CA VAL A 244 1.67 15.12 -17.08
C VAL A 244 1.14 14.94 -15.65
N TYR A 245 1.78 14.08 -14.84
CA TYR A 245 1.23 13.62 -13.56
C TYR A 245 1.98 14.09 -12.32
N HIS A 246 3.07 14.81 -12.48
CA HIS A 246 3.93 15.25 -11.39
C HIS A 246 4.33 16.71 -11.53
N LYS A 247 4.38 17.44 -10.41
CA LYS A 247 4.88 18.84 -10.38
C LYS A 247 6.41 18.88 -10.46
N PRO A 248 6.99 19.92 -11.09
CA PRO A 248 8.44 20.15 -11.00
C PRO A 248 8.86 20.33 -9.52
N PRO A 249 10.13 20.11 -9.17
CA PRO A 249 11.22 19.79 -10.08
C PRO A 249 11.27 18.31 -10.50
N TYR A 250 11.65 18.05 -11.75
CA TYR A 250 11.85 16.70 -12.28
C TYR A 250 13.26 16.22 -11.98
N THR A 251 13.50 15.89 -10.72
CA THR A 251 14.82 15.39 -10.28
C THR A 251 15.09 14.00 -10.85
N PRO A 252 16.38 13.57 -10.95
CA PRO A 252 16.72 12.21 -11.39
C PRO A 252 15.94 11.12 -10.65
N LYS A 253 15.73 11.28 -9.35
CA LYS A 253 14.92 10.34 -8.53
C LYS A 253 13.46 10.27 -8.99
N VAL A 254 12.82 11.40 -9.29
CA VAL A 254 11.44 11.47 -9.79
C VAL A 254 11.30 10.74 -11.13
N ILE A 255 12.30 10.88 -12.00
CA ILE A 255 12.33 10.22 -13.32
C ILE A 255 12.55 8.73 -13.16
N ARG A 256 13.51 8.29 -12.34
CA ARG A 256 13.73 6.89 -12.00
C ARG A 256 12.46 6.23 -11.46
N ASP A 257 11.77 6.87 -10.52
CA ASP A 257 10.53 6.33 -9.96
C ASP A 257 9.42 6.27 -11.04
N GLY A 258 9.47 7.12 -12.05
CA GLY A 258 8.60 7.09 -13.22
C GLY A 258 8.79 5.84 -14.09
N LEU A 259 10.01 5.33 -14.25
CA LEU A 259 10.30 4.07 -14.96
C LEU A 259 9.59 2.88 -14.30
N ASN A 260 9.63 2.81 -12.98
CA ASN A 260 8.95 1.77 -12.21
C ASN A 260 7.41 1.86 -12.31
N ILE A 261 6.84 3.08 -12.22
CA ILE A 261 5.39 3.31 -12.30
C ILE A 261 4.83 2.92 -13.67
N SER A 262 5.56 3.18 -14.74
CA SER A 262 5.16 2.80 -16.10
C SER A 262 5.20 1.29 -16.38
N LYS A 263 5.67 0.48 -15.43
CA LYS A 263 5.91 -0.97 -15.55
C LYS A 263 6.87 -1.38 -16.68
N LYS A 264 7.59 -0.44 -17.26
CA LYS A 264 8.55 -0.72 -18.35
C LYS A 264 9.86 -1.27 -17.81
N ALA A 265 10.26 -0.79 -16.63
CA ALA A 265 11.43 -1.26 -15.91
C ALA A 265 11.10 -1.35 -14.41
N PRO A 266 10.32 -2.36 -14.00
CA PRO A 266 9.98 -2.55 -12.60
C PRO A 266 11.23 -2.92 -11.81
N LYS A 267 11.37 -2.35 -10.61
CA LYS A 267 12.39 -2.79 -9.67
C LYS A 267 11.90 -3.99 -8.88
N VAL A 268 12.84 -4.79 -8.38
CA VAL A 268 12.55 -5.92 -7.51
C VAL A 268 11.80 -5.48 -6.25
N SER A 269 10.86 -6.28 -5.81
CA SER A 269 10.15 -6.10 -4.55
C SER A 269 11.04 -6.48 -3.38
N VAL A 270 10.94 -5.75 -2.28
CA VAL A 270 11.68 -6.06 -1.06
C VAL A 270 10.74 -6.31 0.10
N PHE A 271 11.07 -7.29 0.94
CA PHE A 271 10.30 -7.59 2.13
C PHE A 271 10.41 -6.43 3.12
N LYS A 272 9.27 -5.90 3.60
CA LYS A 272 9.28 -4.75 4.52
C LYS A 272 9.74 -5.17 5.92
N PRO A 273 10.73 -4.49 6.53
CA PRO A 273 11.18 -4.81 7.88
C PRO A 273 10.07 -4.76 8.93
N SER A 274 9.17 -3.80 8.84
CA SER A 274 8.04 -3.68 9.77
C SER A 274 7.03 -4.82 9.63
N LEU A 275 6.84 -5.37 8.42
CA LEU A 275 6.04 -6.57 8.21
C LEU A 275 6.71 -7.79 8.83
N ALA A 276 8.03 -7.95 8.64
CA ALA A 276 8.77 -9.04 9.26
C ALA A 276 8.69 -8.99 10.79
N ARG A 277 8.88 -7.79 11.36
CA ARG A 277 8.69 -7.57 12.80
C ARG A 277 7.30 -7.99 13.28
N PHE A 278 6.25 -7.53 12.59
CA PHE A 278 4.85 -7.88 12.89
C PHE A 278 4.63 -9.40 12.87
N LEU A 279 5.13 -10.10 11.85
CA LEU A 279 4.97 -11.55 11.73
C LEU A 279 5.72 -12.30 12.84
N ILE A 280 6.92 -11.87 13.19
CA ILE A 280 7.71 -12.49 14.27
C ILE A 280 7.01 -12.29 15.62
N GLU A 281 6.53 -11.08 15.93
CA GLU A 281 5.82 -10.79 17.18
C GLU A 281 4.53 -11.61 17.34
N ASN A 282 3.83 -11.87 16.25
CA ASN A 282 2.54 -12.57 16.31
C ASN A 282 2.65 -14.10 16.23
N PHE A 283 3.67 -14.63 15.55
CA PHE A 283 3.73 -16.06 15.25
C PHE A 283 4.99 -16.77 15.77
N LEU A 284 6.08 -16.04 16.08
CA LEU A 284 7.38 -16.60 16.48
C LEU A 284 7.96 -15.88 17.71
N ASN A 285 7.12 -15.24 18.52
CA ASN A 285 7.59 -14.40 19.61
C ASN A 285 8.35 -15.19 20.70
N GLU A 286 8.03 -16.46 20.87
CA GLU A 286 8.66 -17.37 21.84
C GLU A 286 10.11 -17.74 21.51
N PHE A 287 10.59 -17.49 20.30
CA PHE A 287 11.94 -17.85 19.87
C PHE A 287 12.89 -16.65 19.89
N ASP A 288 14.09 -16.83 20.44
CA ASP A 288 15.13 -15.80 20.47
C ASP A 288 16.00 -15.77 19.21
N THR A 289 16.03 -16.88 18.47
CA THR A 289 16.81 -17.02 17.23
C THR A 289 15.91 -17.36 16.07
N ILE A 290 16.00 -16.60 14.99
CA ILE A 290 15.28 -16.81 13.74
C ILE A 290 16.27 -17.23 12.64
N PHE A 291 15.99 -18.38 12.00
CA PHE A 291 16.72 -18.84 10.82
C PHE A 291 15.98 -18.52 9.53
N ASP A 292 16.71 -18.07 8.51
CA ASP A 292 16.18 -17.70 7.20
C ASP A 292 17.06 -18.25 6.07
N PRO A 293 16.63 -19.32 5.38
CA PRO A 293 17.41 -19.93 4.29
C PRO A 293 17.44 -19.13 2.98
N PHE A 294 16.66 -18.06 2.84
CA PHE A 294 16.61 -17.18 1.67
C PHE A 294 16.65 -15.72 2.09
N SER A 295 17.74 -15.26 2.72
CA SER A 295 17.77 -13.96 3.42
C SER A 295 17.46 -12.73 2.54
N GLY A 296 17.72 -12.82 1.25
CA GLY A 296 17.37 -11.81 0.26
C GLY A 296 17.89 -10.41 0.62
N PHE A 297 17.03 -9.41 0.48
CA PHE A 297 17.38 -7.98 0.68
C PHE A 297 17.37 -7.53 2.16
N SER A 298 17.69 -8.38 3.12
CA SER A 298 17.82 -8.03 4.55
C SER A 298 16.54 -7.54 5.25
N GLY A 299 15.37 -7.59 4.61
CA GLY A 299 14.14 -7.07 5.21
C GLY A 299 13.72 -7.84 6.46
N ARG A 300 13.78 -9.18 6.42
CA ARG A 300 13.47 -10.07 7.55
C ARG A 300 14.52 -9.97 8.65
N MET A 301 15.80 -9.84 8.27
CA MET A 301 16.90 -9.58 9.21
C MET A 301 16.67 -8.31 10.03
N LEU A 302 16.39 -7.18 9.35
CA LEU A 302 16.13 -5.90 10.02
C LEU A 302 14.91 -5.98 10.96
N GLY A 303 13.82 -6.63 10.51
CA GLY A 303 12.64 -6.85 11.34
C GLY A 303 12.93 -7.69 12.58
N CYS A 304 13.65 -8.80 12.44
CA CYS A 304 14.08 -9.68 13.52
C CYS A 304 14.96 -8.95 14.54
N CYS A 305 16.04 -8.32 14.07
CA CYS A 305 16.99 -7.63 14.94
C CYS A 305 16.39 -6.41 15.64
N SER A 306 15.34 -5.76 15.05
CA SER A 306 14.62 -4.67 15.71
C SER A 306 13.84 -5.11 16.96
N LEU A 307 13.63 -6.41 17.14
CA LEU A 307 13.07 -7.05 18.34
C LEU A 307 14.15 -7.46 19.35
N GLY A 308 15.43 -7.21 19.08
CA GLY A 308 16.54 -7.69 19.91
C GLY A 308 16.86 -9.17 19.71
N LYS A 309 16.20 -9.86 18.77
CA LYS A 309 16.39 -11.29 18.50
C LYS A 309 17.63 -11.52 17.62
N LYS A 310 18.18 -12.73 17.70
CA LYS A 310 19.28 -13.18 16.84
C LYS A 310 18.74 -13.62 15.47
N TYR A 311 19.43 -13.21 14.42
CA TYR A 311 19.12 -13.65 13.06
C TYR A 311 20.27 -14.46 12.46
N ILE A 312 19.93 -15.61 11.88
CA ILE A 312 20.86 -16.46 11.12
C ILE A 312 20.30 -16.58 9.71
N GLY A 313 20.99 -16.00 8.74
CA GLY A 313 20.57 -16.01 7.34
C GLY A 313 21.55 -16.72 6.43
N GLN A 314 21.06 -17.27 5.34
CA GLN A 314 21.88 -17.67 4.19
C GLN A 314 21.26 -17.22 2.90
N ASP A 315 22.09 -17.06 1.88
CA ASP A 315 21.65 -16.74 0.52
C ASP A 315 22.67 -17.29 -0.48
N ILE A 316 22.22 -17.74 -1.62
CA ILE A 316 23.11 -18.19 -2.70
C ILE A 316 23.83 -17.01 -3.35
N ASN A 317 23.21 -15.83 -3.37
CA ASN A 317 23.71 -14.65 -4.02
C ASN A 317 24.76 -13.92 -3.17
N LYS A 318 26.01 -13.92 -3.65
CA LYS A 318 27.15 -13.30 -2.98
C LYS A 318 26.95 -11.81 -2.68
N GLU A 319 26.30 -11.07 -3.58
CA GLU A 319 26.05 -9.64 -3.38
C GLU A 319 25.04 -9.40 -2.25
N GLN A 320 23.99 -10.24 -2.13
CA GLN A 320 23.04 -10.15 -1.04
C GLN A 320 23.72 -10.37 0.31
N VAL A 321 24.59 -11.35 0.38
CA VAL A 321 25.39 -11.65 1.59
C VAL A 321 26.32 -10.49 1.94
N LEU A 322 27.04 -9.93 0.94
CA LEU A 322 27.94 -8.80 1.14
C LEU A 322 27.19 -7.59 1.70
N TYR A 323 26.06 -7.21 1.08
CA TYR A 323 25.29 -6.04 1.51
C TYR A 323 24.62 -6.27 2.88
N SER A 324 24.16 -7.49 3.16
CA SER A 324 23.62 -7.83 4.47
C SER A 324 24.68 -7.69 5.58
N ASN A 325 25.91 -8.15 5.33
CA ASN A 325 26.99 -8.02 6.29
C ASN A 325 27.42 -6.55 6.51
N GLN A 326 27.41 -5.72 5.47
CA GLN A 326 27.65 -4.27 5.62
C GLN A 326 26.57 -3.61 6.51
N ILE A 327 25.30 -4.02 6.38
CA ILE A 327 24.21 -3.53 7.23
C ILE A 327 24.40 -4.00 8.68
N ILE A 328 24.80 -5.25 8.88
CA ILE A 328 25.11 -5.82 10.21
C ILE A 328 26.19 -5.00 10.90
N ASP A 329 27.29 -4.71 10.18
CA ASP A 329 28.40 -3.94 10.69
C ASP A 329 28.03 -2.50 11.05
N LEU A 330 27.28 -1.82 10.16
CA LEU A 330 26.84 -0.44 10.40
C LEU A 330 25.93 -0.32 11.63
N LEU A 331 24.95 -1.21 11.73
CA LEU A 331 23.92 -1.10 12.77
C LEU A 331 24.24 -1.95 14.02
N LYS A 332 25.37 -2.67 14.03
CA LYS A 332 25.81 -3.58 15.11
C LYS A 332 24.71 -4.60 15.45
N LEU A 333 24.16 -5.24 14.43
CA LEU A 333 23.05 -6.18 14.60
C LEU A 333 23.52 -7.53 15.16
N ASN A 334 22.69 -8.16 15.96
CA ASN A 334 22.87 -9.56 16.37
C ASN A 334 22.45 -10.50 15.24
N ALA A 335 23.24 -10.53 14.18
CA ALA A 335 22.92 -11.29 12.96
C ALA A 335 24.17 -11.88 12.33
N THR A 336 23.99 -12.98 11.60
CA THR A 336 25.00 -13.61 10.75
C THR A 336 24.34 -13.97 9.43
N VAL A 337 24.94 -13.60 8.30
CA VAL A 337 24.48 -13.99 6.96
C VAL A 337 25.66 -14.59 6.20
N ILE A 338 25.47 -15.82 5.67
CA ILE A 338 26.51 -16.57 4.95
C ILE A 338 26.07 -16.90 3.53
N GLN A 339 27.04 -17.02 2.62
CA GLN A 339 26.78 -17.54 1.29
C GLN A 339 26.68 -19.06 1.34
N LYS A 340 25.50 -19.59 1.00
CA LYS A 340 25.27 -21.04 0.99
C LYS A 340 24.08 -21.40 0.10
N ASP A 341 24.21 -22.49 -0.66
CA ASP A 341 23.12 -23.05 -1.44
C ASP A 341 22.19 -23.88 -0.53
N ILE A 342 20.87 -23.71 -0.69
CA ILE A 342 19.88 -24.46 0.08
C ILE A 342 19.94 -25.96 -0.20
N PHE A 343 20.32 -26.38 -1.41
CA PHE A 343 20.45 -27.78 -1.79
C PHE A 343 21.63 -28.49 -1.09
N GLU A 344 22.62 -27.71 -0.64
CA GLU A 344 23.79 -28.17 0.11
C GLU A 344 23.67 -27.88 1.62
N SER A 345 22.51 -27.38 2.06
CA SER A 345 22.28 -26.90 3.42
C SER A 345 21.42 -27.87 4.21
N SER A 346 21.80 -28.09 5.46
CA SER A 346 20.98 -28.80 6.45
C SER A 346 21.30 -28.30 7.86
N GLY A 347 20.41 -28.52 8.82
CA GLY A 347 20.65 -28.13 10.20
C GLY A 347 19.41 -28.21 11.08
N GLU A 348 19.64 -27.96 12.38
CA GLU A 348 18.59 -27.87 13.39
C GLU A 348 18.55 -26.45 13.95
N TYR A 349 17.38 -25.84 13.99
CA TYR A 349 17.15 -24.48 14.46
C TYR A 349 15.88 -24.42 15.30
N ASP A 350 15.73 -23.41 16.14
CA ASP A 350 14.50 -23.28 16.93
C ASP A 350 13.30 -22.98 16.05
N CYS A 351 13.44 -22.04 15.14
CA CYS A 351 12.39 -21.77 14.15
C CYS A 351 12.97 -21.27 12.82
N LEU A 352 12.19 -21.41 11.77
CA LEU A 352 12.48 -20.92 10.44
C LEU A 352 11.44 -19.89 10.02
N PHE A 353 11.90 -18.73 9.54
CA PHE A 353 11.04 -17.72 8.91
C PHE A 353 11.62 -17.29 7.58
N THR A 354 10.91 -17.57 6.50
CA THR A 354 11.39 -17.23 5.18
C THR A 354 10.29 -16.83 4.19
N CYS A 355 10.71 -16.21 3.11
CA CYS A 355 9.92 -15.98 1.91
C CYS A 355 10.68 -16.64 0.76
N SER A 356 10.12 -17.73 0.23
CA SER A 356 10.74 -18.47 -0.86
C SER A 356 10.82 -17.66 -2.15
N PRO A 357 11.74 -17.96 -3.06
CA PRO A 357 11.75 -17.36 -4.39
C PRO A 357 10.42 -17.58 -5.09
N TYR A 358 9.91 -16.54 -5.78
CA TYR A 358 8.69 -16.65 -6.56
C TYR A 358 9.00 -17.15 -7.95
N ASN A 359 8.24 -18.14 -8.42
CA ASN A 359 8.39 -18.68 -9.78
C ASN A 359 8.33 -17.60 -10.85
N LEU A 360 9.30 -17.59 -11.77
CA LEU A 360 9.36 -16.80 -13.01
C LEU A 360 9.24 -15.28 -12.85
N LYS A 361 9.22 -14.75 -11.63
CA LYS A 361 9.10 -13.30 -11.41
C LYS A 361 10.43 -12.60 -11.18
N GLU A 362 11.42 -13.31 -10.67
CA GLU A 362 12.74 -12.77 -10.37
C GLU A 362 13.81 -13.75 -10.80
N THR A 363 14.64 -13.38 -11.78
CA THR A 363 15.81 -14.18 -12.19
C THR A 363 17.02 -13.76 -11.37
N TRP A 364 17.49 -14.66 -10.52
CA TRP A 364 18.67 -14.49 -9.67
C TRP A 364 19.79 -15.39 -10.22
N ASN A 365 20.72 -14.81 -10.96
CA ASN A 365 21.78 -15.55 -11.65
C ASN A 365 21.23 -16.62 -12.63
N ASP A 366 22.04 -17.13 -13.51
CA ASP A 366 21.67 -18.03 -14.61
C ASP A 366 21.05 -19.40 -14.19
N ASN A 367 20.77 -19.60 -12.90
CA ASN A 367 20.13 -20.80 -12.35
C ASN A 367 18.63 -20.55 -12.15
N GLU A 368 17.86 -20.65 -13.23
CA GLU A 368 16.40 -20.69 -13.17
C GLU A 368 15.93 -22.03 -12.57
N THR A 369 15.53 -22.02 -11.31
CA THR A 369 14.80 -23.15 -10.74
C THR A 369 13.31 -22.89 -10.95
N ASN A 370 12.64 -23.78 -11.68
CA ASN A 370 11.18 -23.72 -11.92
C ASN A 370 10.36 -24.32 -10.78
N LEU A 371 10.85 -24.26 -9.54
CA LEU A 371 10.18 -24.84 -8.39
C LEU A 371 9.00 -23.98 -7.94
N SER A 372 7.88 -24.61 -7.61
CA SER A 372 6.72 -23.99 -6.99
C SER A 372 7.01 -23.55 -5.55
N CYS A 373 6.16 -22.71 -4.99
CA CYS A 373 6.27 -22.34 -3.57
C CYS A 373 6.16 -23.55 -2.64
N ASP A 374 5.30 -24.52 -2.98
CA ASP A 374 5.12 -25.75 -2.21
C ASP A 374 6.38 -26.62 -2.24
N GLU A 375 7.04 -26.77 -3.39
CA GLU A 375 8.32 -27.48 -3.50
C GLU A 375 9.44 -26.81 -2.69
N TRP A 376 9.48 -25.46 -2.63
CA TRP A 376 10.41 -24.75 -1.76
C TRP A 376 10.14 -25.00 -0.27
N ILE A 377 8.86 -25.07 0.14
CA ILE A 377 8.48 -25.46 1.50
C ILE A 377 8.99 -26.88 1.81
N GLU A 378 8.74 -27.84 0.91
CA GLU A 378 9.17 -29.25 1.08
C GLU A 378 10.69 -29.37 1.23
N ILE A 379 11.47 -28.62 0.42
CA ILE A 379 12.93 -28.59 0.53
C ILE A 379 13.33 -28.04 1.92
N CYS A 380 12.71 -26.98 2.40
CA CYS A 380 13.00 -26.45 3.72
C CYS A 380 12.67 -27.44 4.84
N LEU A 381 11.52 -28.11 4.78
CA LEU A 381 11.09 -29.11 5.75
C LEU A 381 12.00 -30.34 5.76
N LYS A 382 12.52 -30.73 4.59
CA LYS A 382 13.46 -31.85 4.44
C LYS A 382 14.85 -31.51 5.01
N ASN A 383 15.35 -30.32 4.72
CA ASN A 383 16.73 -29.93 4.98
C ASN A 383 16.93 -29.40 6.41
N PHE A 384 15.90 -28.82 7.01
CA PHE A 384 16.00 -28.15 8.31
C PHE A 384 14.98 -28.72 9.29
N LYS A 385 15.44 -29.04 10.51
CA LYS A 385 14.55 -29.40 11.61
C LYS A 385 14.32 -28.18 12.48
N CYS A 386 13.07 -27.78 12.63
CA CYS A 386 12.65 -26.67 13.47
C CYS A 386 11.45 -27.07 14.33
N LYS A 387 11.25 -26.36 15.44
CA LYS A 387 10.04 -26.49 16.26
C LYS A 387 8.84 -25.81 15.60
N LYS A 388 9.11 -24.81 14.74
CA LYS A 388 8.09 -24.02 14.03
C LYS A 388 8.64 -23.44 12.73
N TYR A 389 7.79 -23.39 11.71
CA TYR A 389 8.13 -22.84 10.41
C TYR A 389 7.11 -21.77 10.00
N LEU A 390 7.59 -20.63 9.54
CA LEU A 390 6.77 -19.55 9.02
C LEU A 390 7.21 -19.23 7.58
N PHE A 391 6.33 -19.46 6.62
CA PHE A 391 6.59 -19.19 5.21
C PHE A 391 5.71 -18.06 4.71
N VAL A 392 6.26 -17.22 3.85
CA VAL A 392 5.49 -16.24 3.08
C VAL A 392 5.60 -16.61 1.61
N VAL A 393 4.46 -16.83 0.96
CA VAL A 393 4.37 -17.30 -0.42
C VAL A 393 3.27 -16.55 -1.18
N ASP A 394 3.37 -16.49 -2.52
CA ASP A 394 2.32 -15.89 -3.33
C ASP A 394 1.17 -16.89 -3.63
N LYS A 395 1.48 -18.18 -3.73
CA LYS A 395 0.51 -19.27 -3.97
C LYS A 395 0.91 -20.53 -3.22
N THR A 396 -0.07 -21.28 -2.79
CA THR A 396 0.09 -22.64 -2.27
C THR A 396 -1.15 -23.46 -2.64
N GLU A 397 -0.95 -24.74 -2.97
CA GLU A 397 -2.02 -25.71 -3.17
C GLU A 397 -2.09 -26.69 -2.00
N ASN A 398 -0.91 -27.11 -1.49
CA ASN A 398 -0.79 -28.18 -0.49
C ASN A 398 -0.95 -27.67 0.96
N TYR A 399 -0.71 -26.38 1.22
CA TYR A 399 -0.67 -25.82 2.58
C TYR A 399 -1.81 -24.81 2.86
N LYS A 400 -2.93 -24.88 2.15
CA LYS A 400 -4.06 -23.95 2.29
C LYS A 400 -4.66 -23.93 3.69
N GLU A 401 -4.69 -25.08 4.36
CA GLU A 401 -5.24 -25.21 5.73
C GLU A 401 -4.33 -24.61 6.81
N HIS A 402 -3.07 -24.34 6.48
CA HIS A 402 -2.07 -23.75 7.37
C HIS A 402 -1.91 -22.23 7.20
N ILE A 403 -2.77 -21.59 6.39
CA ILE A 403 -2.73 -20.14 6.19
C ILE A 403 -3.25 -19.46 7.45
N VAL A 404 -2.38 -18.71 8.13
CA VAL A 404 -2.69 -17.98 9.37
C VAL A 404 -2.90 -16.48 9.15
N TYR A 405 -2.39 -15.94 8.02
CA TYR A 405 -2.51 -14.51 7.70
C TYR A 405 -2.41 -14.26 6.20
N GLU A 406 -3.08 -13.24 5.71
CA GLU A 406 -3.00 -12.79 4.33
C GLU A 406 -2.47 -11.36 4.25
N ILE A 407 -1.40 -11.17 3.46
CA ILE A 407 -0.78 -9.88 3.24
C ILE A 407 -1.41 -9.27 1.98
N ASN A 408 -2.26 -8.28 2.17
CA ASN A 408 -2.87 -7.54 1.07
C ASN A 408 -1.90 -6.46 0.56
N ASN A 409 -1.08 -6.80 -0.41
CA ASN A 409 -0.23 -5.85 -1.12
C ASN A 409 -1.08 -5.00 -2.08
N ARG A 410 -1.73 -3.97 -1.55
CA ARG A 410 -2.37 -2.94 -2.37
C ARG A 410 -1.31 -2.00 -2.96
N SER A 411 -0.45 -2.53 -3.82
CA SER A 411 0.25 -1.66 -4.76
C SER A 411 -0.65 -1.51 -5.99
N HIS A 412 -0.67 -0.33 -6.61
CA HIS A 412 -1.39 -0.10 -7.86
C HIS A 412 -0.95 -1.03 -9.03
N LEU A 413 -0.06 -1.96 -8.78
CA LEU A 413 0.65 -2.76 -9.75
C LEU A 413 0.47 -4.27 -9.59
N SER A 414 0.01 -4.79 -8.44
CA SER A 414 -0.33 -6.19 -8.27
C SER A 414 -1.55 -6.36 -7.38
N SER A 415 -2.48 -7.21 -7.81
CA SER A 415 -3.62 -7.69 -7.03
C SER A 415 -3.27 -8.96 -6.23
N ASN A 416 -1.99 -9.29 -6.09
CA ASN A 416 -1.57 -10.53 -5.47
C ASN A 416 -1.59 -10.38 -3.95
N THR A 417 -2.34 -11.26 -3.31
CA THR A 417 -2.35 -11.47 -1.86
C THR A 417 -1.31 -12.53 -1.55
N GLU A 418 -0.28 -12.20 -0.75
CA GLU A 418 0.66 -13.20 -0.25
C GLU A 418 0.05 -13.94 0.93
N LYS A 419 0.40 -15.20 1.09
CA LYS A 419 -0.09 -16.10 2.13
C LYS A 419 1.00 -16.32 3.17
N VAL A 420 0.64 -16.29 4.44
CA VAL A 420 1.52 -16.65 5.57
C VAL A 420 1.11 -18.02 6.06
N ILE A 421 2.01 -18.98 5.96
CA ILE A 421 1.81 -20.39 6.31
C ILE A 421 2.58 -20.66 7.59
N LEU A 422 1.94 -21.28 8.59
CA LEU A 422 2.53 -21.69 9.84
C LEU A 422 2.47 -23.21 9.96
N LEU A 423 3.63 -23.86 10.13
CA LEU A 423 3.80 -25.30 10.33
C LEU A 423 4.57 -25.61 11.61
#